data_fe61a5ed9b5b5b1d9747454260734ccb
#
_entry.id   fe61a5ed9b5b5b1d9747454260734ccb
#
_cell.length_a   1.000
_cell.length_b   1.000
_cell.length_c   1.000
_cell.angle_alpha   90.00
_cell.angle_beta   90.00
_cell.angle_gamma   90.00
#
_symmetry.space_group_name_H-M   'P 1'
#
loop_
_entity.id
_entity.type
_entity.pdbx_description
1 polymer ?
#
loop_
_entity_poly.entity_id
_entity_poly.type
_entity_poly.pdbx_seq_one_letter_code
_entity_poly.pdbx_strand_id
1 'polypeptide(L)'
;MFRCRCKLIVDRLLFLGVTYGCWCALICLAWAQTIEDVQKKISESTLRAHIRFLADDLLEGRGPATQGDALTQLYLETQFQANGLEIAPAIGSYRQVFPMLGLTSTPDKKWEVRGKDGQNVSFEYFKDYIAVAGKPEPRISIKDAELVFVGYGIQAPEFQWDDYKGMNLKGKILVMMNNDPESDPELFAGSKRLYYGRWDYKYESAARQGAAGAIIIHTDASAGYPFTVIQTSWTGEEFELRDSSGPRMDIKGWMTESATRELFRSGGYDLDELRKLAESREFKPVPLGLRLSTELDCNARERITANILGVLPGSDPSVSDQYVVWMAHHDHIGMSADRDANGDNIYNGAIDNASGTAALLTILKAISESGYRPKRSLLFAAVGAEEQGLLGSKYLAENPPIPNGKLSSLINIDGINFLGPTRDVQVIGLGKSSLDNLVQSAATKQGRVVVGDLEPSKGFYYRSDQFSLAKVGVPAVYLHSGHAVRNQTEGWGKKQLQAWTDKHYHQRSDQYDPSWDLSGAIEDIQLLTEVGLRAADAPQMQSWTQGDEFEAARKQAIEQAAAR
;
A
#
# COMPACT_ATOMS: atom_id res chain seq x y z
N MET A 1 46.24 77.00 -6.38
CA MET A 1 46.38 75.73 -7.16
C MET A 1 46.07 74.49 -6.33
N PHE A 2 45.07 74.48 -5.49
CA PHE A 2 44.76 73.36 -4.61
C PHE A 2 43.28 72.97 -4.53
N ARG A 3 42.40 73.49 -5.44
CA ARG A 3 40.95 73.18 -5.41
C ARG A 3 40.46 72.27 -6.56
N CYS A 4 41.31 71.83 -7.48
CA CYS A 4 40.85 71.07 -8.67
C CYS A 4 41.17 69.55 -8.63
N ARG A 5 41.93 69.05 -7.63
CA ARG A 5 42.30 67.62 -7.56
C ARG A 5 41.37 66.77 -6.69
N CYS A 6 40.54 67.35 -5.82
CA CYS A 6 39.64 66.55 -4.97
C CYS A 6 38.32 66.13 -5.66
N LYS A 7 37.89 66.85 -6.73
CA LYS A 7 36.62 66.56 -7.41
C LYS A 7 36.73 65.32 -8.32
N LEU A 8 37.91 65.04 -8.90
CA LEU A 8 38.10 63.90 -9.78
C LEU A 8 38.26 62.54 -9.04
N ILE A 9 38.60 62.57 -7.74
CA ILE A 9 38.75 61.32 -6.92
C ILE A 9 37.37 60.90 -6.40
N VAL A 10 36.50 61.81 -6.06
CA VAL A 10 35.14 61.52 -5.56
C VAL A 10 34.27 60.94 -6.68
N ASP A 11 34.36 61.49 -7.92
CA ASP A 11 33.58 60.98 -9.06
C ASP A 11 34.03 59.59 -9.52
N ARG A 12 35.33 59.24 -9.39
CA ARG A 12 35.83 57.87 -9.67
C ARG A 12 35.45 56.84 -8.61
N LEU A 13 35.34 57.23 -7.33
CA LEU A 13 34.89 56.32 -6.27
C LEU A 13 33.38 56.11 -6.31
N LEU A 14 32.60 57.07 -6.71
CA LEU A 14 31.14 56.92 -6.94
C LEU A 14 30.83 56.02 -8.14
N PHE A 15 31.59 56.11 -9.25
CA PHE A 15 31.43 55.28 -10.42
C PHE A 15 31.82 53.80 -10.18
N LEU A 16 32.86 53.55 -9.34
CA LEU A 16 33.25 52.19 -8.96
C LEU A 16 32.25 51.56 -7.95
N GLY A 17 31.66 52.35 -7.08
CA GLY A 17 30.65 51.88 -6.12
C GLY A 17 29.33 51.48 -6.80
N VAL A 18 28.88 52.22 -7.82
CA VAL A 18 27.66 51.93 -8.60
C VAL A 18 27.85 50.71 -9.50
N THR A 19 29.02 50.54 -10.11
CA THR A 19 29.30 49.36 -10.97
C THR A 19 29.45 48.09 -10.13
N TYR A 20 30.05 48.13 -8.92
CA TYR A 20 30.13 46.98 -8.02
C TYR A 20 28.78 46.62 -7.41
N GLY A 21 27.92 47.59 -7.07
CA GLY A 21 26.57 47.36 -6.60
C GLY A 21 25.65 46.76 -7.67
N CYS A 22 25.75 47.15 -8.91
CA CYS A 22 25.04 46.52 -10.03
C CYS A 22 25.57 45.13 -10.39
N TRP A 23 26.87 44.85 -10.26
CA TRP A 23 27.44 43.52 -10.46
C TRP A 23 27.06 42.54 -9.32
N CYS A 24 27.01 42.98 -8.08
CA CYS A 24 26.49 42.18 -6.99
C CYS A 24 24.97 41.91 -7.08
N ALA A 25 24.20 42.86 -7.60
CA ALA A 25 22.78 42.66 -7.85
C ALA A 25 22.50 41.74 -9.06
N LEU A 26 23.40 41.68 -10.04
CA LEU A 26 23.31 40.79 -11.20
C LEU A 26 23.81 39.36 -10.91
N ILE A 27 24.65 39.16 -9.89
CA ILE A 27 25.11 37.84 -9.45
C ILE A 27 24.06 37.14 -8.54
N CYS A 28 23.12 37.88 -7.97
CA CYS A 28 22.03 37.35 -7.13
C CYS A 28 20.73 37.00 -7.89
N LEU A 29 20.71 37.03 -9.22
CA LEU A 29 19.73 36.29 -10.01
C LEU A 29 20.23 34.84 -10.14
N ALA A 30 20.40 34.16 -9.02
CA ALA A 30 20.38 32.72 -9.01
C ALA A 30 19.03 32.33 -9.62
N TRP A 31 19.06 31.69 -10.79
CA TRP A 31 17.87 31.19 -11.45
C TRP A 31 17.15 30.31 -10.43
N ALA A 32 15.98 30.78 -9.98
CA ALA A 32 15.15 29.98 -9.09
C ALA A 32 14.83 28.67 -9.83
N GLN A 33 15.29 27.56 -9.31
CA GLN A 33 15.02 26.25 -9.89
C GLN A 33 13.50 26.03 -9.91
N THR A 34 13.00 25.49 -11.01
CA THR A 34 11.58 25.23 -11.22
C THR A 34 11.25 23.75 -11.08
N ILE A 35 9.97 23.42 -10.90
CA ILE A 35 9.51 22.03 -10.92
C ILE A 35 9.81 21.36 -12.26
N GLU A 36 9.71 22.13 -13.38
CA GLU A 36 10.07 21.65 -14.70
C GLU A 36 11.56 21.26 -14.81
N ASP A 37 12.44 21.91 -14.07
CA ASP A 37 13.86 21.55 -14.06
C ASP A 37 14.08 20.22 -13.30
N VAL A 38 13.28 19.94 -12.27
CA VAL A 38 13.26 18.63 -11.62
C VAL A 38 12.75 17.56 -12.60
N GLN A 39 11.62 17.80 -13.26
CA GLN A 39 11.02 16.85 -14.21
C GLN A 39 11.98 16.47 -15.35
N LYS A 40 12.80 17.41 -15.85
CA LYS A 40 13.82 17.15 -16.89
C LYS A 40 14.95 16.23 -16.41
N LYS A 41 15.15 16.08 -15.09
CA LYS A 41 16.15 15.17 -14.50
C LYS A 41 15.62 13.74 -14.32
N ILE A 42 14.32 13.54 -14.42
CA ILE A 42 13.72 12.20 -14.35
C ILE A 42 14.17 11.41 -15.58
N SER A 43 14.85 10.30 -15.34
CA SER A 43 15.54 9.52 -16.37
C SER A 43 15.07 8.07 -16.36
N GLU A 44 14.66 7.58 -17.54
CA GLU A 44 14.29 6.17 -17.72
C GLU A 44 15.47 5.23 -17.43
N SER A 45 16.69 5.63 -17.80
CA SER A 45 17.88 4.81 -17.50
C SER A 45 18.14 4.66 -16.00
N THR A 46 17.86 5.70 -15.20
CA THR A 46 17.94 5.64 -13.73
C THR A 46 16.86 4.71 -13.18
N LEU A 47 15.61 4.85 -13.64
CA LEU A 47 14.50 4.00 -13.24
C LEU A 47 14.81 2.52 -13.52
N ARG A 48 15.22 2.19 -14.75
CA ARG A 48 15.60 0.82 -15.15
C ARG A 48 16.74 0.25 -14.31
N ALA A 49 17.75 1.06 -13.99
CA ALA A 49 18.89 0.61 -13.19
C ALA A 49 18.46 0.21 -11.78
N HIS A 50 17.59 1.01 -11.15
CA HIS A 50 17.06 0.70 -9.83
C HIS A 50 16.12 -0.53 -9.85
N ILE A 51 15.20 -0.64 -10.82
CA ILE A 51 14.32 -1.82 -10.96
C ILE A 51 15.17 -3.08 -11.12
N ARG A 52 16.14 -3.06 -12.06
CA ARG A 52 17.01 -4.21 -12.31
C ARG A 52 17.77 -4.65 -11.06
N PHE A 53 18.29 -3.70 -10.27
CA PHE A 53 18.98 -4.02 -9.03
C PHE A 53 18.02 -4.62 -8.00
N LEU A 54 16.86 -3.95 -7.77
CA LEU A 54 15.91 -4.36 -6.74
C LEU A 54 15.20 -5.68 -7.06
N ALA A 55 15.06 -6.03 -8.34
CA ALA A 55 14.46 -7.29 -8.79
C ALA A 55 15.49 -8.37 -9.12
N ASP A 56 16.77 -8.21 -8.73
CA ASP A 56 17.82 -9.20 -8.98
C ASP A 56 17.70 -10.38 -8.01
N ASP A 57 17.98 -11.59 -8.48
CA ASP A 57 17.96 -12.83 -7.71
C ASP A 57 18.84 -12.77 -6.45
N LEU A 58 19.91 -11.97 -6.47
CA LEU A 58 20.80 -11.77 -5.32
C LEU A 58 20.09 -11.15 -4.11
N LEU A 59 18.93 -10.53 -4.31
CA LEU A 59 18.10 -9.99 -3.24
C LEU A 59 17.02 -10.98 -2.76
N GLU A 60 17.03 -12.23 -3.27
CA GLU A 60 16.19 -13.32 -2.77
C GLU A 60 14.70 -12.95 -2.65
N GLY A 61 14.20 -12.09 -3.57
CA GLY A 61 12.84 -11.60 -3.54
C GLY A 61 12.49 -10.69 -2.35
N ARG A 62 13.47 -10.13 -1.67
CA ARG A 62 13.31 -9.10 -0.61
C ARG A 62 12.33 -9.45 0.51
N GLY A 63 12.15 -10.74 0.80
CA GLY A 63 11.23 -11.19 1.86
C GLY A 63 11.59 -10.55 3.21
N PRO A 64 10.61 -10.06 4.00
CA PRO A 64 10.86 -9.37 5.25
C PRO A 64 11.74 -10.15 6.22
N ALA A 65 12.70 -9.47 6.86
CA ALA A 65 13.66 -10.04 7.82
C ALA A 65 14.57 -11.15 7.25
N THR A 66 14.79 -11.18 5.94
CA THR A 66 15.77 -12.04 5.25
C THR A 66 17.07 -11.29 4.96
N GLN A 67 18.05 -12.00 4.38
CA GLN A 67 19.27 -11.37 3.90
C GLN A 67 18.97 -10.41 2.72
N GLY A 68 18.05 -10.78 1.84
CA GLY A 68 17.62 -9.93 0.72
C GLY A 68 16.98 -8.62 1.20
N ASP A 69 16.15 -8.66 2.24
CA ASP A 69 15.61 -7.48 2.90
C ASP A 69 16.74 -6.59 3.48
N ALA A 70 17.67 -7.18 4.22
CA ALA A 70 18.79 -6.45 4.82
C ALA A 70 19.69 -5.77 3.77
N LEU A 71 19.94 -6.42 2.63
CA LEU A 71 20.70 -5.86 1.49
C LEU A 71 19.91 -4.74 0.80
N THR A 72 18.60 -4.90 0.64
CA THR A 72 17.72 -3.86 0.10
C THR A 72 17.70 -2.63 0.99
N GLN A 73 17.54 -2.81 2.31
CA GLN A 73 17.62 -1.71 3.28
C GLN A 73 18.96 -0.96 3.20
N LEU A 74 20.09 -1.69 3.15
CA LEU A 74 21.41 -1.08 3.01
C LEU A 74 21.55 -0.30 1.70
N TYR A 75 21.03 -0.85 0.60
CA TYR A 75 21.00 -0.16 -0.69
C TYR A 75 20.23 1.16 -0.61
N LEU A 76 19.03 1.13 -0.04
CA LEU A 76 18.18 2.32 0.12
C LEU A 76 18.82 3.38 1.01
N GLU A 77 19.43 2.99 2.14
CA GLU A 77 20.19 3.91 3.00
C GLU A 77 21.30 4.61 2.23
N THR A 78 22.09 3.84 1.46
CA THR A 78 23.19 4.41 0.68
C THR A 78 22.68 5.34 -0.42
N GLN A 79 21.54 5.04 -1.06
CA GLN A 79 20.92 5.93 -2.04
C GLN A 79 20.38 7.21 -1.38
N PHE A 80 19.73 7.11 -0.22
CA PHE A 80 19.26 8.28 0.53
C PHE A 80 20.42 9.20 0.93
N GLN A 81 21.47 8.63 1.49
CA GLN A 81 22.69 9.36 1.86
C GLN A 81 23.38 10.00 0.65
N ALA A 82 23.54 9.26 -0.45
CA ALA A 82 24.19 9.76 -1.68
C ALA A 82 23.43 10.91 -2.32
N ASN A 83 22.11 10.97 -2.15
CA ASN A 83 21.25 12.05 -2.64
C ASN A 83 21.01 13.16 -1.60
N GLY A 84 21.75 13.17 -0.49
CA GLY A 84 21.80 14.26 0.47
C GLY A 84 20.59 14.34 1.41
N LEU A 85 19.85 13.24 1.63
CA LEU A 85 18.84 13.21 2.67
C LEU A 85 19.49 13.21 4.06
N GLU A 86 18.83 13.88 4.99
CA GLU A 86 19.16 13.85 6.41
C GLU A 86 18.39 12.70 7.11
N ILE A 87 18.92 12.26 8.25
CA ILE A 87 18.25 11.29 9.12
C ILE A 87 16.95 11.90 9.64
N ALA A 88 15.87 11.13 9.60
CA ALA A 88 14.58 11.59 10.13
C ALA A 88 14.67 11.89 11.65
N PRO A 89 14.00 12.96 12.12
CA PRO A 89 14.00 13.31 13.54
C PRO A 89 13.60 12.12 14.43
N ALA A 90 14.11 12.08 15.66
CA ALA A 90 13.80 11.11 16.71
C ALA A 90 14.20 9.63 16.44
N ILE A 91 14.79 9.27 15.28
CA ILE A 91 15.18 7.89 14.99
C ILE A 91 16.69 7.67 15.21
N GLY A 92 17.53 8.67 14.88
CA GLY A 92 18.97 8.60 15.02
C GLY A 92 19.70 7.77 13.93
N SER A 93 18.97 7.23 12.95
CA SER A 93 19.45 6.53 11.77
C SER A 93 18.47 6.66 10.63
N TYR A 94 18.78 6.17 9.43
CA TYR A 94 17.79 6.04 8.36
C TYR A 94 16.80 4.91 8.61
N ARG A 95 17.08 3.97 9.53
CA ARG A 95 16.25 2.80 9.82
C ARG A 95 15.28 3.08 10.96
N GLN A 96 14.01 3.06 10.68
CA GLN A 96 12.96 2.90 11.67
C GLN A 96 12.74 1.40 11.88
N VAL A 97 13.50 0.82 12.81
CA VAL A 97 13.45 -0.62 13.12
C VAL A 97 12.16 -0.98 13.84
N PHE A 98 11.50 -2.06 13.43
CA PHE A 98 10.31 -2.56 14.10
C PHE A 98 10.31 -4.09 14.26
N PRO A 99 9.78 -4.56 15.40
CA PRO A 99 9.69 -5.98 15.69
C PRO A 99 8.44 -6.59 15.07
N MET A 100 8.60 -7.77 14.50
CA MET A 100 7.54 -8.60 13.97
C MET A 100 7.53 -9.95 14.67
N LEU A 101 6.39 -10.61 14.63
CA LEU A 101 6.22 -12.00 15.00
C LEU A 101 5.98 -12.80 13.72
N GLY A 102 6.91 -13.68 13.37
CA GLY A 102 6.79 -14.59 12.23
C GLY A 102 6.13 -15.89 12.69
N LEU A 103 5.10 -16.30 11.99
CA LEU A 103 4.31 -17.51 12.25
C LEU A 103 4.41 -18.44 11.05
N THR A 104 5.09 -19.57 11.20
CA THR A 104 5.12 -20.61 10.16
C THR A 104 4.13 -21.71 10.53
N SER A 105 3.10 -21.87 9.71
CA SER A 105 1.98 -22.76 9.96
C SER A 105 2.11 -24.06 9.19
N THR A 106 1.81 -25.17 9.84
CA THR A 106 1.70 -26.50 9.23
C THR A 106 0.32 -27.06 9.54
N PRO A 107 -0.70 -26.76 8.71
CA PRO A 107 -2.07 -27.25 8.94
C PRO A 107 -2.20 -28.72 8.53
N ASP A 108 -3.30 -29.33 9.01
CA ASP A 108 -3.73 -30.63 8.51
C ASP A 108 -3.78 -30.66 6.98
N LYS A 109 -3.35 -31.77 6.38
CA LYS A 109 -3.41 -31.93 4.92
C LYS A 109 -4.83 -32.05 4.38
N LYS A 110 -5.79 -32.35 5.24
CA LYS A 110 -7.21 -32.46 4.91
C LYS A 110 -8.07 -31.96 6.05
N TRP A 111 -9.10 -31.24 5.72
CA TRP A 111 -10.20 -30.97 6.61
C TRP A 111 -11.30 -32.01 6.40
N GLU A 112 -11.65 -32.71 7.47
CA GLU A 112 -12.80 -33.62 7.52
C GLU A 112 -13.94 -32.90 8.24
N VAL A 113 -14.92 -32.45 7.45
CA VAL A 113 -16.09 -31.73 7.97
C VAL A 113 -17.23 -32.71 8.16
N ARG A 114 -17.70 -32.79 9.40
CA ARG A 114 -18.78 -33.72 9.77
C ARG A 114 -20.15 -33.05 9.58
N GLY A 115 -21.02 -33.70 8.84
CA GLY A 115 -22.42 -33.29 8.65
C GLY A 115 -23.37 -33.84 9.72
N LYS A 116 -24.62 -33.35 9.72
CA LYS A 116 -25.69 -33.78 10.68
C LYS A 116 -26.00 -35.28 10.59
N ASP A 117 -25.91 -35.84 9.38
CA ASP A 117 -26.23 -37.25 9.13
C ASP A 117 -25.05 -38.20 9.33
N GLY A 118 -23.97 -37.70 9.95
CA GLY A 118 -22.75 -38.46 10.17
C GLY A 118 -21.91 -38.68 8.88
N GLN A 119 -22.32 -38.12 7.76
CA GLN A 119 -21.50 -38.11 6.55
C GLN A 119 -20.41 -37.04 6.67
N ASN A 120 -19.19 -37.37 6.24
CA ASN A 120 -18.09 -36.43 6.20
C ASN A 120 -17.86 -35.97 4.76
N VAL A 121 -17.53 -34.68 4.60
CA VAL A 121 -16.97 -34.14 3.38
C VAL A 121 -15.52 -33.75 3.63
N SER A 122 -14.64 -34.00 2.66
CA SER A 122 -13.19 -33.85 2.82
C SER A 122 -12.65 -32.80 1.86
N PHE A 123 -11.78 -31.91 2.35
CA PHE A 123 -11.14 -30.85 1.58
C PHE A 123 -9.63 -30.96 1.70
N GLU A 124 -8.91 -30.76 0.61
CA GLU A 124 -7.45 -30.90 0.55
C GLU A 124 -6.75 -29.54 0.73
N TYR A 125 -5.79 -29.51 1.66
CA TYR A 125 -4.93 -28.33 1.83
C TYR A 125 -4.21 -27.98 0.56
N PHE A 126 -3.96 -26.68 0.35
CA PHE A 126 -3.36 -26.06 -0.82
C PHE A 126 -4.22 -26.09 -2.09
N LYS A 127 -5.07 -27.09 -2.27
CA LYS A 127 -5.99 -27.19 -3.42
C LYS A 127 -7.33 -26.51 -3.15
N ASP A 128 -7.97 -26.88 -2.06
CA ASP A 128 -9.33 -26.46 -1.73
C ASP A 128 -9.35 -25.34 -0.67
N TYR A 129 -8.34 -25.31 0.20
CA TYR A 129 -8.20 -24.30 1.24
C TYR A 129 -6.72 -24.00 1.56
N ILE A 130 -6.51 -22.82 2.15
CA ILE A 130 -5.30 -22.42 2.86
C ILE A 130 -5.71 -22.08 4.29
N ALA A 131 -4.86 -22.43 5.26
CA ALA A 131 -5.08 -22.09 6.66
C ALA A 131 -3.77 -21.77 7.35
N VAL A 132 -3.78 -20.72 8.19
CA VAL A 132 -2.63 -20.26 8.97
C VAL A 132 -3.03 -20.03 10.43
N ALA A 133 -2.04 -20.06 11.33
CA ALA A 133 -2.22 -19.75 12.73
C ALA A 133 -2.67 -18.29 12.91
N GLY A 134 -3.66 -18.08 13.76
CA GLY A 134 -4.03 -16.74 14.22
C GLY A 134 -3.44 -16.38 15.59
N LYS A 135 -2.68 -17.31 16.21
CA LYS A 135 -2.00 -17.15 17.50
C LYS A 135 -0.60 -17.75 17.48
N PRO A 136 0.35 -17.21 18.25
CA PRO A 136 1.72 -17.74 18.34
C PRO A 136 1.83 -18.94 19.29
N GLU A 137 0.93 -19.91 19.19
CA GLU A 137 0.91 -21.12 20.01
C GLU A 137 1.51 -22.29 19.23
N PRO A 138 2.43 -23.09 19.81
CA PRO A 138 3.12 -24.17 19.10
C PRO A 138 2.20 -25.21 18.46
N ARG A 139 1.02 -25.40 19.05
CA ARG A 139 -0.02 -26.28 18.53
C ARG A 139 -1.39 -25.69 18.79
N ILE A 140 -2.14 -25.54 17.75
CA ILE A 140 -3.53 -25.09 17.77
C ILE A 140 -4.41 -26.30 17.51
N SER A 141 -5.44 -26.49 18.33
CA SER A 141 -6.39 -27.60 18.20
C SER A 141 -7.82 -27.07 18.35
N ILE A 142 -8.58 -27.16 17.29
CA ILE A 142 -10.01 -26.88 17.25
C ILE A 142 -10.73 -28.25 17.29
N LYS A 143 -11.64 -28.42 18.23
CA LYS A 143 -12.39 -29.67 18.40
C LYS A 143 -13.87 -29.42 18.22
N ASP A 144 -14.46 -30.11 17.26
CA ASP A 144 -15.91 -30.16 17.01
C ASP A 144 -16.56 -28.77 16.94
N ALA A 145 -15.86 -27.78 16.32
CA ALA A 145 -16.38 -26.43 16.20
C ALA A 145 -17.48 -26.35 15.13
N GLU A 146 -18.57 -25.68 15.46
CA GLU A 146 -19.68 -25.45 14.53
C GLU A 146 -19.29 -24.41 13.47
N LEU A 147 -19.63 -24.69 12.21
CA LEU A 147 -19.49 -23.75 11.10
C LEU A 147 -20.76 -22.89 10.95
N VAL A 148 -20.56 -21.58 10.89
CA VAL A 148 -21.65 -20.61 10.76
C VAL A 148 -21.35 -19.66 9.59
N PHE A 149 -22.24 -19.59 8.63
CA PHE A 149 -22.17 -18.55 7.60
C PHE A 149 -22.68 -17.24 8.17
N VAL A 150 -21.84 -16.18 8.07
CA VAL A 150 -22.09 -14.87 8.66
C VAL A 150 -22.16 -13.76 7.60
N GLY A 151 -22.63 -14.09 6.39
CA GLY A 151 -22.72 -13.11 5.32
C GLY A 151 -21.35 -12.50 5.00
N TYR A 152 -21.24 -11.20 5.12
CA TYR A 152 -19.98 -10.46 4.93
C TYR A 152 -19.16 -10.31 6.23
N GLY A 153 -19.71 -10.69 7.38
CA GLY A 153 -19.03 -10.56 8.67
C GLY A 153 -18.77 -9.11 9.09
N ILE A 154 -19.69 -8.22 8.79
CA ILE A 154 -19.55 -6.77 8.99
C ILE A 154 -20.41 -6.29 10.16
N GLN A 155 -19.83 -5.42 11.00
CA GLN A 155 -20.53 -4.53 11.92
C GLN A 155 -20.17 -3.09 11.58
N ALA A 156 -21.13 -2.34 11.05
CA ALA A 156 -20.98 -0.96 10.61
C ALA A 156 -22.22 -0.15 11.07
N PRO A 157 -22.21 0.38 12.31
CA PRO A 157 -23.35 1.10 12.88
C PRO A 157 -23.80 2.30 12.05
N GLU A 158 -22.87 3.00 11.39
CA GLU A 158 -23.13 4.15 10.52
C GLU A 158 -23.97 3.78 9.30
N PHE A 159 -23.87 2.52 8.83
CA PHE A 159 -24.71 1.96 7.78
C PHE A 159 -25.91 1.18 8.32
N GLN A 160 -26.10 1.18 9.66
CA GLN A 160 -27.12 0.36 10.34
C GLN A 160 -26.98 -1.14 9.96
N TRP A 161 -25.73 -1.62 9.83
CA TRP A 161 -25.40 -2.96 9.40
C TRP A 161 -24.77 -3.78 10.52
N ASP A 162 -25.29 -4.98 10.74
CA ASP A 162 -24.74 -5.96 11.69
C ASP A 162 -25.07 -7.37 11.19
N ASP A 163 -24.05 -8.05 10.63
CA ASP A 163 -24.20 -9.42 10.14
C ASP A 163 -24.33 -10.46 11.26
N TYR A 164 -23.98 -10.09 12.48
CA TYR A 164 -23.95 -11.04 13.59
C TYR A 164 -25.26 -11.09 14.40
N LYS A 165 -26.07 -10.04 14.36
CA LYS A 165 -27.39 -9.95 15.02
C LYS A 165 -27.39 -10.43 16.46
N GLY A 166 -26.29 -10.25 17.20
CA GLY A 166 -26.17 -10.69 18.59
C GLY A 166 -26.07 -12.20 18.81
N MET A 167 -25.87 -13.00 17.74
CA MET A 167 -25.64 -14.45 17.89
C MET A 167 -24.34 -14.70 18.68
N ASN A 168 -24.37 -15.65 19.60
CA ASN A 168 -23.14 -16.11 20.27
C ASN A 168 -22.29 -16.94 19.31
N LEU A 169 -21.17 -16.36 18.87
CA LEU A 169 -20.24 -16.94 17.92
C LEU A 169 -18.93 -17.42 18.56
N LYS A 170 -18.83 -17.30 19.88
CA LYS A 170 -17.63 -17.70 20.61
C LYS A 170 -17.31 -19.18 20.39
N GLY A 171 -16.06 -19.45 19.98
CA GLY A 171 -15.55 -20.81 19.75
C GLY A 171 -16.05 -21.48 18.47
N LYS A 172 -16.79 -20.76 17.60
CA LYS A 172 -17.25 -21.26 16.30
C LYS A 172 -16.25 -20.91 15.18
N ILE A 173 -16.39 -21.54 14.04
CA ILE A 173 -15.70 -21.19 12.80
C ILE A 173 -16.68 -20.41 11.93
N LEU A 174 -16.31 -19.17 11.59
CA LEU A 174 -17.14 -18.29 10.75
C LEU A 174 -16.77 -18.47 9.29
N VAL A 175 -17.75 -18.69 8.44
CA VAL A 175 -17.58 -18.70 6.97
C VAL A 175 -18.18 -17.42 6.45
N MET A 176 -17.41 -16.65 5.67
CA MET A 176 -17.84 -15.32 5.24
C MET A 176 -17.41 -14.96 3.83
N MET A 177 -18.17 -14.08 3.23
CA MET A 177 -17.86 -13.49 1.94
C MET A 177 -16.64 -12.57 2.06
N ASN A 178 -15.81 -12.54 1.04
CA ASN A 178 -14.91 -11.41 0.79
C ASN A 178 -15.74 -10.24 0.25
N ASN A 179 -15.29 -9.00 0.34
CA ASN A 179 -16.02 -7.77 -0.01
C ASN A 179 -17.04 -7.30 1.05
N ASP A 180 -17.81 -6.31 0.67
CA ASP A 180 -18.97 -5.73 1.34
C ASP A 180 -20.17 -5.78 0.39
N PRO A 181 -21.40 -5.60 0.89
CA PRO A 181 -22.61 -5.61 0.07
C PRO A 181 -22.57 -4.53 -1.03
N GLU A 182 -22.96 -4.89 -2.25
CA GLU A 182 -22.90 -4.00 -3.41
C GLU A 182 -24.25 -3.79 -4.12
N SER A 183 -25.28 -4.53 -3.73
CA SER A 183 -26.58 -4.51 -4.39
C SER A 183 -27.36 -3.19 -4.22
N ASP A 184 -27.10 -2.45 -3.15
CA ASP A 184 -27.71 -1.15 -2.87
C ASP A 184 -26.67 -0.03 -3.05
N PRO A 185 -26.81 0.86 -4.05
CA PRO A 185 -25.85 1.92 -4.33
C PRO A 185 -25.71 2.96 -3.20
N GLU A 186 -26.68 3.05 -2.30
CA GLU A 186 -26.64 3.93 -1.12
C GLU A 186 -25.97 3.26 0.10
N LEU A 187 -25.60 1.99 -0.01
CA LEU A 187 -25.03 1.19 1.04
C LEU A 187 -23.54 0.91 0.75
N PHE A 188 -22.66 1.08 1.73
CA PHE A 188 -21.23 0.84 1.60
C PHE A 188 -20.58 1.49 0.37
N ALA A 189 -21.06 2.68 -0.03
CA ALA A 189 -20.64 3.38 -1.25
C ALA A 189 -20.92 2.60 -2.56
N GLY A 190 -21.88 1.71 -2.56
CA GLY A 190 -22.32 0.95 -3.74
C GLY A 190 -21.25 -0.01 -4.27
N SER A 191 -20.87 0.13 -5.52
CA SER A 191 -19.85 -0.73 -6.14
C SER A 191 -18.41 -0.47 -5.67
N LYS A 192 -18.19 0.55 -4.83
CA LYS A 192 -16.87 0.83 -4.26
C LYS A 192 -16.67 -0.01 -3.01
N ARG A 193 -15.64 -0.84 -2.99
CA ARG A 193 -15.29 -1.57 -1.76
C ARG A 193 -14.71 -0.61 -0.72
N LEU A 194 -15.24 -0.70 0.50
CA LEU A 194 -14.70 -0.03 1.68
C LEU A 194 -13.76 -0.95 2.48
N TYR A 195 -13.20 -0.43 3.58
CA TYR A 195 -12.38 -1.24 4.49
C TYR A 195 -13.09 -2.49 5.00
N TYR A 196 -14.41 -2.42 5.18
CA TYR A 196 -15.24 -3.57 5.57
C TYR A 196 -15.12 -4.77 4.62
N GLY A 197 -14.83 -4.53 3.35
CA GLY A 197 -14.63 -5.57 2.35
C GLY A 197 -13.25 -6.22 2.36
N ARG A 198 -12.30 -5.68 3.11
CA ARG A 198 -10.93 -6.21 3.21
C ARG A 198 -10.85 -7.50 4.02
N TRP A 199 -9.96 -8.40 3.62
CA TRP A 199 -9.73 -9.68 4.31
C TRP A 199 -9.22 -9.49 5.74
N ASP A 200 -8.38 -8.51 6.00
CA ASP A 200 -7.88 -8.17 7.34
C ASP A 200 -9.02 -7.75 8.27
N TYR A 201 -9.94 -6.87 7.79
CA TYR A 201 -11.14 -6.54 8.55
C TYR A 201 -11.97 -7.78 8.90
N LYS A 202 -12.10 -8.75 7.97
CA LYS A 202 -12.87 -9.99 8.19
C LYS A 202 -12.34 -10.77 9.37
N TYR A 203 -11.02 -10.95 9.43
CA TYR A 203 -10.39 -11.66 10.55
C TYR A 203 -10.46 -10.85 11.85
N GLU A 204 -10.23 -9.55 11.80
CA GLU A 204 -10.40 -8.68 12.99
C GLU A 204 -11.83 -8.74 13.52
N SER A 205 -12.82 -8.68 12.63
CA SER A 205 -14.24 -8.71 12.97
C SER A 205 -14.61 -10.06 13.61
N ALA A 206 -14.18 -11.17 13.02
CA ALA A 206 -14.41 -12.50 13.59
C ALA A 206 -13.73 -12.68 14.96
N ALA A 207 -12.51 -12.17 15.13
CA ALA A 207 -11.79 -12.19 16.39
C ALA A 207 -12.52 -11.40 17.49
N ARG A 208 -13.10 -10.24 17.16
CA ARG A 208 -13.95 -9.46 18.09
C ARG A 208 -15.19 -10.23 18.57
N GLN A 209 -15.73 -11.15 17.73
CA GLN A 209 -16.82 -12.04 18.11
C GLN A 209 -16.37 -13.24 18.97
N GLY A 210 -15.07 -13.39 19.22
CA GLY A 210 -14.50 -14.53 19.97
C GLY A 210 -14.54 -15.84 19.19
N ALA A 211 -14.61 -15.80 17.87
CA ALA A 211 -14.58 -16.98 17.02
C ALA A 211 -13.27 -17.77 17.21
N ALA A 212 -13.33 -19.10 17.09
CA ALA A 212 -12.15 -19.95 17.06
C ALA A 212 -11.41 -19.82 15.71
N GLY A 213 -12.14 -19.59 14.63
CA GLY A 213 -11.55 -19.40 13.31
C GLY A 213 -12.48 -18.69 12.37
N ALA A 214 -11.91 -18.23 11.24
CA ALA A 214 -12.68 -17.68 10.15
C ALA A 214 -12.16 -18.19 8.81
N ILE A 215 -13.06 -18.47 7.88
CA ILE A 215 -12.81 -18.93 6.51
C ILE A 215 -13.43 -17.89 5.57
N ILE A 216 -12.58 -17.25 4.76
CA ILE A 216 -13.05 -16.33 3.73
C ILE A 216 -13.26 -17.11 2.44
N ILE A 217 -14.42 -16.90 1.80
CA ILE A 217 -14.75 -17.49 0.51
C ILE A 217 -14.00 -16.71 -0.57
N HIS A 218 -13.12 -17.39 -1.29
CA HIS A 218 -12.40 -16.80 -2.42
C HIS A 218 -13.17 -17.00 -3.71
N THR A 219 -13.40 -15.90 -4.42
CA THR A 219 -13.75 -15.90 -5.85
C THR A 219 -12.82 -14.92 -6.57
N ASP A 220 -12.47 -15.21 -7.82
CA ASP A 220 -11.62 -14.31 -8.62
C ASP A 220 -12.25 -12.92 -8.75
N ALA A 221 -13.58 -12.86 -8.87
CA ALA A 221 -14.30 -11.59 -8.93
C ALA A 221 -14.19 -10.79 -7.64
N SER A 222 -14.33 -11.43 -6.47
CA SER A 222 -14.29 -10.73 -5.18
C SER A 222 -12.88 -10.37 -4.73
N ALA A 223 -11.88 -11.19 -5.06
CA ALA A 223 -10.49 -10.95 -4.70
C ALA A 223 -9.79 -10.00 -5.70
N GLY A 224 -10.17 -10.08 -6.99
CA GLY A 224 -9.51 -9.38 -8.08
C GLY A 224 -8.26 -10.09 -8.60
N TYR A 225 -8.04 -11.35 -8.14
CA TYR A 225 -6.93 -12.22 -8.54
C TYR A 225 -7.32 -13.69 -8.32
N PRO A 226 -6.63 -14.65 -9.01
CA PRO A 226 -6.91 -16.08 -8.88
C PRO A 226 -6.45 -16.64 -7.52
N PHE A 227 -6.96 -17.82 -7.13
CA PHE A 227 -6.62 -18.46 -5.85
C PHE A 227 -5.13 -18.78 -5.70
N THR A 228 -4.39 -18.86 -6.80
CA THR A 228 -2.93 -19.06 -6.79
C THR A 228 -2.20 -17.95 -6.03
N VAL A 229 -2.74 -16.73 -5.98
CA VAL A 229 -2.20 -15.63 -5.18
C VAL A 229 -2.30 -15.94 -3.68
N ILE A 230 -3.42 -16.53 -3.23
CA ILE A 230 -3.55 -16.98 -1.84
C ILE A 230 -2.56 -18.12 -1.54
N GLN A 231 -2.36 -19.04 -2.49
CA GLN A 231 -1.40 -20.13 -2.33
C GLN A 231 0.04 -19.63 -2.16
N THR A 232 0.41 -18.54 -2.82
CA THR A 232 1.78 -17.98 -2.75
C THR A 232 1.97 -17.00 -1.60
N SER A 233 0.95 -16.19 -1.29
CA SER A 233 1.03 -15.12 -0.29
C SER A 233 0.63 -15.55 1.13
N TRP A 234 -0.05 -16.71 1.29
CA TRP A 234 -0.57 -17.21 2.57
C TRP A 234 0.03 -18.58 2.96
N THR A 235 1.23 -18.85 2.48
CA THR A 235 2.01 -20.05 2.84
C THR A 235 3.44 -19.63 3.15
N GLY A 236 4.08 -20.36 4.05
CA GLY A 236 5.40 -19.99 4.53
C GLY A 236 5.36 -19.30 5.88
N GLU A 237 6.19 -18.29 6.08
CA GLU A 237 6.21 -17.50 7.32
C GLU A 237 5.38 -16.24 7.13
N GLU A 238 4.25 -16.16 7.82
CA GLU A 238 3.38 -14.98 7.87
C GLU A 238 3.82 -14.05 9.00
N PHE A 239 3.78 -12.75 8.79
CA PHE A 239 4.21 -11.79 9.78
C PHE A 239 3.04 -10.95 10.32
N GLU A 240 3.18 -10.53 11.57
CA GLU A 240 2.34 -9.52 12.21
C GLU A 240 3.21 -8.62 13.10
N LEU A 241 2.74 -7.42 13.44
CA LEU A 241 3.44 -6.59 14.42
C LEU A 241 3.40 -7.31 15.79
N ARG A 242 4.58 -7.46 16.42
CA ARG A 242 4.72 -8.17 17.69
C ARG A 242 3.77 -7.64 18.78
N ASP A 243 3.67 -6.33 18.86
CA ASP A 243 2.95 -5.63 19.93
C ASP A 243 1.48 -5.31 19.56
N SER A 244 0.91 -6.03 18.58
CA SER A 244 -0.50 -5.89 18.23
C SER A 244 -1.41 -6.30 19.40
N SER A 245 -2.25 -5.36 19.86
CA SER A 245 -3.09 -5.52 21.07
C SER A 245 -4.51 -6.04 20.79
N GLY A 246 -4.86 -6.36 19.54
CA GLY A 246 -6.19 -6.82 19.16
C GLY A 246 -6.51 -8.25 19.62
N PRO A 247 -7.80 -8.63 19.67
CA PRO A 247 -8.20 -10.01 19.94
C PRO A 247 -7.72 -10.91 18.79
N ARG A 248 -7.32 -12.14 19.12
CA ARG A 248 -6.82 -13.15 18.18
C ARG A 248 -7.78 -14.33 18.10
N MET A 249 -7.80 -15.03 16.98
CA MET A 249 -8.49 -16.31 16.81
C MET A 249 -7.46 -17.43 16.64
N ASP A 250 -7.89 -18.68 16.66
CA ASP A 250 -7.00 -19.83 16.51
C ASP A 250 -6.52 -19.99 15.06
N ILE A 251 -7.42 -19.92 14.08
CA ILE A 251 -7.13 -20.18 12.66
C ILE A 251 -7.70 -19.08 11.77
N LYS A 252 -6.92 -18.63 10.79
CA LYS A 252 -7.34 -17.81 9.65
C LYS A 252 -7.30 -18.67 8.40
N GLY A 253 -8.35 -18.69 7.59
CA GLY A 253 -8.41 -19.54 6.41
C GLY A 253 -9.07 -18.89 5.20
N TRP A 254 -8.69 -19.39 4.04
CA TRP A 254 -9.33 -19.13 2.75
C TRP A 254 -9.82 -20.44 2.15
N MET A 255 -10.93 -20.42 1.45
CA MET A 255 -11.46 -21.58 0.76
C MET A 255 -11.89 -21.19 -0.65
N THR A 256 -11.59 -22.05 -1.65
CA THR A 256 -12.02 -21.84 -3.02
C THR A 256 -13.55 -21.83 -3.12
N GLU A 257 -14.10 -21.15 -4.14
CA GLU A 257 -15.54 -21.12 -4.36
C GLU A 257 -16.11 -22.53 -4.59
N SER A 258 -15.40 -23.36 -5.35
CA SER A 258 -15.86 -24.74 -5.63
C SER A 258 -15.94 -25.59 -4.36
N ALA A 259 -14.92 -25.54 -3.51
CA ALA A 259 -14.91 -26.24 -2.23
C ALA A 259 -15.97 -25.69 -1.27
N THR A 260 -16.17 -24.36 -1.27
CA THR A 260 -17.23 -23.72 -0.47
C THR A 260 -18.62 -24.15 -0.91
N ARG A 261 -18.87 -24.26 -2.22
CA ARG A 261 -20.16 -24.78 -2.76
C ARG A 261 -20.42 -26.21 -2.31
N GLU A 262 -19.40 -27.06 -2.28
CA GLU A 262 -19.50 -28.43 -1.77
C GLU A 262 -19.76 -28.43 -0.26
N LEU A 263 -19.05 -27.60 0.52
CA LEU A 263 -19.27 -27.42 1.94
C LEU A 263 -20.73 -27.04 2.26
N PHE A 264 -21.26 -26.02 1.60
CA PHE A 264 -22.63 -25.55 1.84
C PHE A 264 -23.67 -26.62 1.45
N ARG A 265 -23.45 -27.27 0.31
CA ARG A 265 -24.34 -28.36 -0.15
C ARG A 265 -24.37 -29.53 0.82
N SER A 266 -23.24 -29.86 1.46
CA SER A 266 -23.19 -30.91 2.48
C SER A 266 -23.96 -30.54 3.76
N GLY A 267 -24.14 -29.24 4.03
CA GLY A 267 -25.02 -28.72 5.09
C GLY A 267 -26.49 -28.59 4.68
N GLY A 268 -26.82 -28.88 3.40
CA GLY A 268 -28.18 -28.73 2.87
C GLY A 268 -28.52 -27.32 2.39
N TYR A 269 -27.50 -26.49 2.10
CA TYR A 269 -27.68 -25.09 1.65
C TYR A 269 -27.14 -24.88 0.25
N ASP A 270 -27.73 -23.94 -0.46
CA ASP A 270 -27.20 -23.38 -1.68
C ASP A 270 -26.43 -22.09 -1.39
N LEU A 271 -25.18 -21.99 -1.88
CA LEU A 271 -24.33 -20.83 -1.62
C LEU A 271 -24.86 -19.55 -2.27
N ASP A 272 -25.43 -19.64 -3.48
CA ASP A 272 -25.91 -18.44 -4.19
C ASP A 272 -27.19 -17.89 -3.55
N GLU A 273 -28.05 -18.76 -3.01
CA GLU A 273 -29.20 -18.34 -2.22
C GLU A 273 -28.77 -17.61 -0.96
N LEU A 274 -27.78 -18.13 -0.22
CA LEU A 274 -27.27 -17.49 0.99
C LEU A 274 -26.51 -16.20 0.69
N ARG A 275 -25.76 -16.13 -0.42
CA ARG A 275 -25.13 -14.88 -0.89
C ARG A 275 -26.18 -13.80 -1.12
N LYS A 276 -27.26 -14.13 -1.82
CA LYS A 276 -28.36 -13.18 -2.08
C LYS A 276 -29.02 -12.69 -0.79
N LEU A 277 -29.21 -13.56 0.20
CA LEU A 277 -29.73 -13.17 1.50
C LEU A 277 -28.76 -12.25 2.25
N ALA A 278 -27.46 -12.47 2.11
CA ALA A 278 -26.42 -11.68 2.77
C ALA A 278 -26.34 -10.23 2.25
N GLU A 279 -26.95 -9.91 1.11
CA GLU A 279 -27.06 -8.53 0.59
C GLU A 279 -28.08 -7.67 1.35
N SER A 280 -28.79 -8.24 2.33
CA SER A 280 -29.86 -7.55 3.05
C SER A 280 -29.49 -7.26 4.51
N ARG A 281 -29.90 -6.07 5.00
CA ARG A 281 -29.82 -5.73 6.44
C ARG A 281 -30.59 -6.72 7.34
N GLU A 282 -31.55 -7.45 6.78
CA GLU A 282 -32.35 -8.47 7.48
C GLU A 282 -31.64 -9.82 7.60
N PHE A 283 -30.48 -9.98 6.97
CA PHE A 283 -29.67 -11.19 7.05
C PHE A 283 -29.41 -11.56 8.51
N LYS A 284 -29.43 -12.86 8.78
CA LYS A 284 -29.05 -13.44 10.09
C LYS A 284 -28.05 -14.55 9.88
N PRO A 285 -27.07 -14.73 10.79
CA PRO A 285 -26.13 -15.84 10.71
C PRO A 285 -26.83 -17.19 10.55
N VAL A 286 -26.30 -18.04 9.68
CA VAL A 286 -26.86 -19.36 9.36
C VAL A 286 -25.93 -20.45 9.86
N PRO A 287 -26.30 -21.18 10.95
CA PRO A 287 -25.59 -22.38 11.34
C PRO A 287 -25.70 -23.44 10.23
N LEU A 288 -24.56 -23.84 9.65
CA LEU A 288 -24.55 -24.79 8.53
C LEU A 288 -24.88 -26.22 8.95
N GLY A 289 -24.89 -26.49 10.26
CA GLY A 289 -25.09 -27.84 10.79
C GLY A 289 -23.88 -28.75 10.56
N LEU A 290 -22.76 -28.14 10.25
CA LEU A 290 -21.48 -28.78 9.98
C LEU A 290 -20.51 -28.51 11.12
N ARG A 291 -19.58 -29.42 11.34
CA ARG A 291 -18.56 -29.32 12.39
C ARG A 291 -17.19 -29.69 11.87
N LEU A 292 -16.18 -28.91 12.27
CA LEU A 292 -14.79 -29.13 11.92
C LEU A 292 -13.97 -29.41 13.18
N SER A 293 -13.14 -30.45 13.10
CA SER A 293 -12.00 -30.65 14.01
C SER A 293 -10.74 -30.56 13.18
N THR A 294 -9.78 -29.75 13.61
CA THR A 294 -8.51 -29.59 12.90
C THR A 294 -7.39 -29.24 13.86
N GLU A 295 -6.18 -29.63 13.49
CA GLU A 295 -4.97 -29.27 14.19
C GLU A 295 -4.02 -28.53 13.28
N LEU A 296 -3.23 -27.63 13.86
CA LEU A 296 -2.23 -26.85 13.16
C LEU A 296 -1.02 -26.67 14.07
N ASP A 297 0.14 -27.09 13.61
CA ASP A 297 1.39 -26.78 14.28
C ASP A 297 1.88 -25.41 13.81
N CYS A 298 2.37 -24.59 14.74
CA CYS A 298 2.86 -23.26 14.48
C CYS A 298 4.24 -23.07 15.10
N ASN A 299 5.20 -22.66 14.30
CA ASN A 299 6.49 -22.18 14.77
C ASN A 299 6.45 -20.65 14.79
N ALA A 300 6.46 -20.09 16.00
CA ALA A 300 6.47 -18.64 16.20
C ALA A 300 7.87 -18.16 16.56
N ARG A 301 8.33 -17.09 15.91
CA ARG A 301 9.64 -16.50 16.19
C ARG A 301 9.64 -14.98 16.01
N GLU A 302 10.39 -14.29 16.86
CA GLU A 302 10.59 -12.85 16.67
C GLU A 302 11.47 -12.58 15.45
N ARG A 303 11.10 -11.54 14.72
CA ARG A 303 11.79 -11.03 13.53
C ARG A 303 11.89 -9.52 13.62
N ILE A 304 12.85 -8.97 12.93
CA ILE A 304 13.09 -7.53 12.88
C ILE A 304 13.30 -7.14 11.43
N THR A 305 12.61 -6.10 11.00
CA THR A 305 12.85 -5.39 9.75
C THR A 305 12.85 -3.88 10.01
N ALA A 306 12.92 -3.05 8.98
CA ALA A 306 12.90 -1.60 9.13
C ALA A 306 12.26 -0.90 7.94
N ASN A 307 11.58 0.22 8.21
CA ASN A 307 11.34 1.26 7.21
C ASN A 307 12.62 2.08 7.04
N ILE A 308 12.91 2.50 5.82
CA ILE A 308 14.04 3.39 5.52
C ILE A 308 13.49 4.79 5.30
N LEU A 309 13.88 5.72 6.17
CA LEU A 309 13.35 7.07 6.24
C LEU A 309 14.46 8.10 6.07
N GLY A 310 14.24 9.07 5.19
CA GLY A 310 15.17 10.17 4.99
C GLY A 310 14.43 11.49 4.73
N VAL A 311 15.00 12.59 5.18
CA VAL A 311 14.40 13.93 5.09
C VAL A 311 15.22 14.84 4.18
N LEU A 312 14.56 15.51 3.26
CA LEU A 312 15.09 16.70 2.60
C LEU A 312 14.47 17.94 3.28
N PRO A 313 15.27 18.76 4.00
CA PRO A 313 14.76 19.93 4.70
C PRO A 313 14.12 20.95 3.76
N GLY A 314 13.01 21.52 4.19
CA GLY A 314 12.32 22.60 3.49
C GLY A 314 13.07 23.93 3.56
N SER A 315 12.81 24.80 2.60
CA SER A 315 13.49 26.11 2.48
C SER A 315 12.84 27.26 3.25
N ASP A 316 11.55 27.10 3.64
CA ASP A 316 10.80 28.15 4.34
C ASP A 316 10.69 27.83 5.83
N PRO A 317 11.38 28.59 6.73
CA PRO A 317 11.36 28.33 8.17
C PRO A 317 9.97 28.35 8.80
N SER A 318 8.99 28.97 8.16
CA SER A 318 7.62 29.05 8.69
C SER A 318 6.81 27.76 8.52
N VAL A 319 7.23 26.88 7.61
CA VAL A 319 6.53 25.62 7.27
C VAL A 319 7.48 24.44 7.07
N SER A 320 8.78 24.58 7.28
CA SER A 320 9.77 23.50 7.12
C SER A 320 9.62 22.38 8.15
N ASP A 321 8.83 22.59 9.20
CA ASP A 321 8.44 21.57 10.18
C ASP A 321 7.20 20.75 9.74
N GLN A 322 6.66 21.05 8.55
CA GLN A 322 5.59 20.31 7.89
C GLN A 322 6.19 19.50 6.72
N TYR A 323 5.63 18.32 6.45
CA TYR A 323 6.25 17.38 5.53
C TYR A 323 5.28 16.88 4.45
N VAL A 324 5.78 16.71 3.24
CA VAL A 324 5.16 15.88 2.20
C VAL A 324 5.89 14.54 2.19
N VAL A 325 5.13 13.45 2.35
CA VAL A 325 5.67 12.09 2.38
C VAL A 325 5.68 11.51 0.98
N TRP A 326 6.78 10.87 0.60
CA TRP A 326 6.93 10.04 -0.57
C TRP A 326 7.15 8.61 -0.12
N MET A 327 6.31 7.69 -0.57
CA MET A 327 6.31 6.32 -0.04
C MET A 327 6.25 5.28 -1.13
N ALA A 328 6.98 4.17 -0.93
CA ALA A 328 6.87 2.94 -1.67
C ALA A 328 7.30 1.79 -0.76
N HIS A 329 6.74 0.58 -0.92
CA HIS A 329 7.28 -0.56 -0.19
C HIS A 329 8.45 -1.19 -0.93
N HIS A 330 9.41 -1.72 -0.16
CA HIS A 330 10.64 -2.28 -0.70
C HIS A 330 10.72 -3.81 -0.58
N ASP A 331 9.86 -4.41 0.21
CA ASP A 331 9.77 -5.85 0.38
C ASP A 331 8.99 -6.52 -0.76
N HIS A 332 9.07 -7.84 -0.80
CA HIS A 332 8.18 -8.70 -1.56
C HIS A 332 8.09 -10.07 -0.87
N ILE A 333 7.59 -11.08 -1.53
CA ILE A 333 7.27 -12.40 -0.95
C ILE A 333 8.51 -13.18 -0.51
N GLY A 334 9.67 -12.93 -1.14
CA GLY A 334 10.90 -13.66 -0.83
C GLY A 334 11.06 -14.94 -1.65
N MET A 335 11.46 -16.04 -0.99
CA MET A 335 11.68 -17.33 -1.64
C MET A 335 10.72 -18.40 -1.12
N SER A 336 10.24 -19.27 -1.99
CA SER A 336 9.53 -20.47 -1.58
C SER A 336 10.48 -21.66 -1.34
N ALA A 337 10.01 -22.65 -0.60
CA ALA A 337 10.72 -23.91 -0.42
C ALA A 337 10.75 -24.74 -1.72
N ASP A 338 9.70 -24.65 -2.53
CA ASP A 338 9.54 -25.38 -3.77
C ASP A 338 10.12 -24.61 -4.96
N ARG A 339 10.67 -25.35 -5.92
CA ARG A 339 11.17 -24.81 -7.18
C ARG A 339 10.19 -25.14 -8.32
N ASP A 340 10.06 -24.20 -9.26
CA ASP A 340 9.30 -24.46 -10.48
C ASP A 340 10.03 -25.41 -11.45
N ALA A 341 9.43 -25.64 -12.62
CA ALA A 341 10.01 -26.50 -13.64
C ALA A 341 11.36 -25.99 -14.20
N ASN A 342 11.67 -24.71 -14.04
CA ASN A 342 12.92 -24.08 -14.45
C ASN A 342 13.96 -24.06 -13.31
N GLY A 343 13.59 -24.53 -12.13
CA GLY A 343 14.42 -24.51 -10.93
C GLY A 343 14.37 -23.20 -10.16
N ASP A 344 13.45 -22.29 -10.51
CA ASP A 344 13.26 -20.99 -9.88
C ASP A 344 12.36 -21.11 -8.64
N ASN A 345 12.73 -20.40 -7.56
CA ASN A 345 11.97 -20.31 -6.32
C ASN A 345 11.93 -18.88 -5.74
N ILE A 346 12.37 -17.88 -6.52
CA ILE A 346 12.47 -16.50 -6.10
C ILE A 346 11.27 -15.71 -6.63
N TYR A 347 10.63 -14.95 -5.78
CA TYR A 347 9.60 -13.98 -6.14
C TYR A 347 10.27 -12.61 -6.26
N ASN A 348 10.76 -12.27 -7.46
CA ASN A 348 11.55 -11.06 -7.66
C ASN A 348 10.76 -9.77 -7.46
N GLY A 349 9.44 -9.79 -7.70
CA GLY A 349 8.58 -8.62 -7.49
C GLY A 349 9.08 -7.39 -8.25
N ALA A 350 9.25 -7.53 -9.57
CA ALA A 350 9.84 -6.47 -10.37
C ALA A 350 8.88 -5.29 -10.56
N ILE A 351 7.61 -5.57 -10.87
CA ILE A 351 6.55 -4.55 -10.89
C ILE A 351 6.08 -4.30 -9.46
N ASP A 352 5.87 -5.34 -8.68
CA ASP A 352 5.38 -5.31 -7.30
C ASP A 352 6.52 -5.62 -6.31
N ASN A 353 7.22 -4.66 -5.67
CA ASN A 353 7.19 -3.21 -5.91
C ASN A 353 8.62 -2.68 -6.07
N ALA A 354 9.54 -3.46 -6.68
CA ALA A 354 10.85 -2.92 -7.05
C ALA A 354 10.70 -1.67 -7.93
N SER A 355 9.65 -1.64 -8.76
CA SER A 355 9.38 -0.54 -9.67
C SER A 355 8.96 0.75 -8.96
N GLY A 356 8.08 0.69 -7.98
CA GLY A 356 7.67 1.85 -7.19
C GLY A 356 8.80 2.38 -6.31
N THR A 357 9.56 1.50 -5.68
CA THR A 357 10.79 1.88 -4.94
C THR A 357 11.83 2.50 -5.87
N ALA A 358 11.99 2.00 -7.10
CA ALA A 358 12.85 2.61 -8.11
C ALA A 358 12.35 3.99 -8.56
N ALA A 359 11.04 4.18 -8.69
CA ALA A 359 10.43 5.47 -8.97
C ALA A 359 10.70 6.48 -7.84
N LEU A 360 10.55 6.06 -6.57
CA LEU A 360 10.89 6.84 -5.38
C LEU A 360 12.34 7.35 -5.43
N LEU A 361 13.30 6.46 -5.75
CA LEU A 361 14.72 6.82 -5.87
C LEU A 361 14.98 7.73 -7.08
N THR A 362 14.27 7.52 -8.19
CA THR A 362 14.39 8.35 -9.40
C THR A 362 13.91 9.78 -9.14
N ILE A 363 12.80 9.94 -8.41
CA ILE A 363 12.29 11.26 -7.97
C ILE A 363 13.29 11.93 -7.03
N LEU A 364 13.76 11.21 -6.02
CA LEU A 364 14.75 11.72 -5.07
C LEU A 364 15.99 12.25 -5.79
N LYS A 365 16.57 11.44 -6.69
CA LYS A 365 17.74 11.82 -7.48
C LYS A 365 17.47 13.07 -8.32
N ALA A 366 16.32 13.15 -8.99
CA ALA A 366 15.94 14.29 -9.81
C ALA A 366 15.83 15.58 -8.98
N ILE A 367 15.22 15.53 -7.80
CA ILE A 367 15.13 16.67 -6.87
C ILE A 367 16.53 17.08 -6.40
N SER A 368 17.36 16.13 -5.98
CA SER A 368 18.73 16.38 -5.50
C SER A 368 19.58 17.05 -6.58
N GLU A 369 19.61 16.50 -7.81
CA GLU A 369 20.41 17.00 -8.92
C GLU A 369 19.92 18.35 -9.50
N SER A 370 18.63 18.66 -9.35
CA SER A 370 18.08 19.96 -9.78
C SER A 370 18.48 21.10 -8.85
N GLY A 371 18.78 20.79 -7.59
CA GLY A 371 18.96 21.79 -6.53
C GLY A 371 17.68 22.46 -6.07
N TYR A 372 16.50 21.98 -6.51
CA TYR A 372 15.20 22.49 -6.08
C TYR A 372 15.00 22.26 -4.56
N ARG A 373 14.47 23.27 -3.88
CA ARG A 373 14.19 23.22 -2.44
C ARG A 373 12.77 23.70 -2.19
N PRO A 374 11.83 22.79 -1.94
CA PRO A 374 10.44 23.14 -1.65
C PRO A 374 10.34 23.87 -0.30
N LYS A 375 9.24 24.55 -0.05
CA LYS A 375 9.00 25.28 1.21
C LYS A 375 8.91 24.32 2.40
N ARG A 376 8.07 23.27 2.29
CA ARG A 376 7.95 22.20 3.28
C ARG A 376 9.06 21.17 3.10
N SER A 377 9.40 20.49 4.15
CA SER A 377 10.30 19.35 4.09
C SER A 377 9.67 18.17 3.34
N LEU A 378 10.50 17.33 2.74
CA LEU A 378 10.07 16.06 2.14
C LEU A 378 10.56 14.91 3.01
N LEU A 379 9.68 13.96 3.29
CA LEU A 379 10.02 12.68 3.93
C LEU A 379 9.96 11.58 2.86
N PHE A 380 11.09 10.97 2.56
CA PHE A 380 11.16 9.76 1.74
C PHE A 380 11.09 8.54 2.64
N ALA A 381 10.15 7.66 2.37
CA ALA A 381 9.87 6.48 3.17
C ALA A 381 9.79 5.23 2.26
N ALA A 382 10.81 4.37 2.32
CA ALA A 382 10.71 3.03 1.77
C ALA A 382 10.29 2.10 2.91
N VAL A 383 9.04 1.63 2.88
CA VAL A 383 8.47 0.83 3.97
C VAL A 383 8.64 -0.66 3.72
N GLY A 384 8.73 -1.44 4.78
CA GLY A 384 8.92 -2.90 4.70
C GLY A 384 7.70 -3.66 5.16
N ALA A 385 7.62 -4.94 4.77
CA ALA A 385 6.55 -5.86 5.14
C ALA A 385 5.14 -5.37 4.75
N GLU A 386 5.01 -4.73 3.59
CA GLU A 386 3.73 -4.36 2.97
C GLU A 386 2.92 -5.61 2.66
N GLU A 387 3.54 -6.60 2.02
CA GLU A 387 2.98 -7.87 1.58
C GLU A 387 2.39 -8.71 2.73
N GLN A 388 2.76 -8.37 3.94
CA GLN A 388 2.30 -9.02 5.16
C GLN A 388 1.13 -8.28 5.84
N GLY A 389 0.48 -7.34 5.11
CA GLY A 389 -0.65 -6.55 5.59
C GLY A 389 -0.26 -5.16 6.06
N LEU A 390 0.53 -4.44 5.26
CA LEU A 390 0.90 -3.04 5.45
C LEU A 390 1.67 -2.78 6.75
N LEU A 391 2.49 -3.75 7.23
CA LEU A 391 3.05 -3.68 8.58
C LEU A 391 3.99 -2.48 8.79
N GLY A 392 4.84 -2.16 7.79
CA GLY A 392 5.77 -1.05 7.91
C GLY A 392 5.09 0.31 7.92
N SER A 393 4.13 0.54 7.02
CA SER A 393 3.37 1.79 7.01
C SER A 393 2.44 1.92 8.23
N LYS A 394 1.88 0.80 8.71
CA LYS A 394 1.13 0.76 9.97
C LYS A 394 2.01 1.14 11.15
N TYR A 395 3.22 0.55 11.24
CA TYR A 395 4.16 0.91 12.29
C TYR A 395 4.59 2.38 12.23
N LEU A 396 4.83 2.90 11.02
CA LEU A 396 5.14 4.31 10.79
C LEU A 396 4.00 5.23 11.25
N ALA A 397 2.76 4.87 10.96
CA ALA A 397 1.57 5.64 11.36
C ALA A 397 1.33 5.64 12.89
N GLU A 398 1.59 4.49 13.53
CA GLU A 398 1.41 4.32 14.99
C GLU A 398 2.60 4.83 15.82
N ASN A 399 3.82 4.82 15.25
CA ASN A 399 5.07 5.26 15.88
C ASN A 399 5.79 6.32 15.03
N PRO A 400 5.13 7.44 14.72
CA PRO A 400 5.64 8.40 13.77
C PRO A 400 6.84 9.19 14.33
N PRO A 401 7.98 9.26 13.59
CA PRO A 401 9.13 10.10 13.98
C PRO A 401 8.81 11.59 13.86
N ILE A 402 7.81 11.92 13.05
CA ILE A 402 7.25 13.24 12.84
C ILE A 402 5.76 13.15 13.16
N PRO A 403 5.20 13.99 14.04
CA PRO A 403 3.78 13.93 14.39
C PRO A 403 2.89 13.90 13.15
N ASN A 404 1.92 12.99 13.07
CA ASN A 404 1.05 12.81 11.90
C ASN A 404 0.35 14.11 11.47
N GLY A 405 0.03 15.00 12.41
CA GLY A 405 -0.54 16.32 12.12
C GLY A 405 0.41 17.31 11.41
N LYS A 406 1.72 17.02 11.37
CA LYS A 406 2.73 17.76 10.60
C LYS A 406 2.93 17.19 9.19
N LEU A 407 2.37 16.02 8.89
CA LEU A 407 2.40 15.45 7.55
C LEU A 407 1.32 16.13 6.70
N SER A 408 1.74 16.93 5.71
CA SER A 408 0.82 17.69 4.84
C SER A 408 0.05 16.76 3.92
N SER A 409 0.76 15.83 3.30
CA SER A 409 0.21 14.87 2.34
C SER A 409 1.17 13.70 2.11
N LEU A 410 0.66 12.67 1.45
CA LEU A 410 1.39 11.48 1.05
C LEU A 410 1.24 11.24 -0.45
N ILE A 411 2.34 10.91 -1.12
CA ILE A 411 2.41 10.36 -2.47
C ILE A 411 2.86 8.91 -2.33
N ASN A 412 1.95 7.96 -2.59
CA ASN A 412 2.26 6.53 -2.56
C ASN A 412 2.52 6.01 -3.98
N ILE A 413 3.54 5.16 -4.12
CA ILE A 413 3.95 4.57 -5.40
C ILE A 413 4.03 3.06 -5.21
N ASP A 414 3.07 2.35 -5.80
CA ASP A 414 2.95 0.91 -5.70
C ASP A 414 2.65 0.36 -7.10
N GLY A 415 3.72 -0.10 -7.76
CA GLY A 415 3.75 -0.41 -9.18
C GLY A 415 3.94 0.81 -10.08
N ILE A 416 4.31 0.56 -11.35
CA ILE A 416 4.43 1.57 -12.40
C ILE A 416 3.77 1.12 -13.70
N ASN A 417 3.59 2.05 -14.62
CA ASN A 417 3.13 1.76 -15.99
C ASN A 417 4.26 1.18 -16.85
N PHE A 418 4.09 -0.05 -17.31
CA PHE A 418 5.04 -0.75 -18.19
C PHE A 418 4.51 -0.96 -19.62
N LEU A 419 3.34 -0.38 -19.95
CA LEU A 419 2.64 -0.56 -21.22
C LEU A 419 2.80 0.63 -22.18
N GLY A 420 3.57 1.66 -21.79
CA GLY A 420 3.76 2.88 -22.56
C GLY A 420 2.77 4.00 -22.22
N PRO A 421 2.84 5.15 -22.93
CA PRO A 421 2.11 6.35 -22.57
C PRO A 421 0.60 6.19 -22.69
N THR A 422 -0.16 6.80 -21.76
CA THR A 422 -1.62 6.76 -21.74
C THR A 422 -2.24 8.12 -22.00
N ARG A 423 -3.52 8.13 -22.40
CA ARG A 423 -4.34 9.35 -22.52
C ARG A 423 -5.05 9.69 -21.21
N ASP A 424 -5.08 8.78 -20.27
CA ASP A 424 -5.70 8.91 -18.97
C ASP A 424 -4.70 8.68 -17.83
N VAL A 425 -5.05 9.16 -16.66
CA VAL A 425 -4.40 8.89 -15.37
C VAL A 425 -5.47 8.39 -14.41
N GLN A 426 -5.27 7.23 -13.85
CA GLN A 426 -6.21 6.66 -12.90
C GLN A 426 -5.81 7.04 -11.47
N VAL A 427 -6.71 7.73 -10.75
CA VAL A 427 -6.50 8.12 -9.35
C VAL A 427 -7.35 7.23 -8.46
N ILE A 428 -6.68 6.44 -7.64
CA ILE A 428 -7.34 5.61 -6.64
C ILE A 428 -7.72 6.51 -5.45
N GLY A 429 -9.03 6.62 -5.20
CA GLY A 429 -9.56 7.55 -4.19
C GLY A 429 -9.83 8.96 -4.72
N LEU A 430 -10.05 9.15 -6.02
CA LEU A 430 -10.47 10.44 -6.60
C LEU A 430 -11.74 10.96 -5.90
N GLY A 431 -11.75 12.22 -5.52
CA GLY A 431 -12.81 12.90 -4.78
C GLY A 431 -12.56 13.00 -3.27
N LYS A 432 -11.54 12.33 -2.75
CA LYS A 432 -11.30 12.25 -1.31
C LYS A 432 -10.52 13.45 -0.74
N SER A 433 -9.69 14.13 -1.52
CA SER A 433 -8.80 15.17 -0.96
C SER A 433 -8.55 16.36 -1.91
N SER A 434 -8.00 17.44 -1.34
CA SER A 434 -7.55 18.62 -2.10
C SER A 434 -6.41 18.33 -3.09
N LEU A 435 -5.72 17.19 -2.98
CA LEU A 435 -4.67 16.74 -3.90
C LEU A 435 -5.21 16.51 -5.31
N ASP A 436 -6.48 16.18 -5.47
CA ASP A 436 -7.13 15.95 -6.76
C ASP A 436 -6.99 17.15 -7.71
N ASN A 437 -7.05 18.38 -7.16
CA ASN A 437 -6.85 19.59 -7.96
C ASN A 437 -5.42 19.69 -8.51
N LEU A 438 -4.44 19.24 -7.74
CA LEU A 438 -3.04 19.21 -8.18
C LEU A 438 -2.83 18.16 -9.26
N VAL A 439 -3.41 16.96 -9.07
CA VAL A 439 -3.36 15.89 -10.08
C VAL A 439 -4.04 16.33 -11.37
N GLN A 440 -5.24 16.91 -11.29
CA GLN A 440 -5.97 17.40 -12.47
C GLN A 440 -5.16 18.46 -13.22
N SER A 441 -4.53 19.39 -12.50
CA SER A 441 -3.68 20.42 -13.11
C SER A 441 -2.46 19.82 -13.81
N ALA A 442 -1.77 18.87 -13.16
CA ALA A 442 -0.58 18.22 -13.71
C ALA A 442 -0.92 17.35 -14.93
N ALA A 443 -2.00 16.56 -14.85
CA ALA A 443 -2.48 15.73 -15.95
C ALA A 443 -2.88 16.58 -17.18
N THR A 444 -3.57 17.70 -16.95
CA THR A 444 -3.96 18.63 -18.02
C THR A 444 -2.75 19.18 -18.77
N LYS A 445 -1.65 19.52 -18.08
CA LYS A 445 -0.40 19.94 -18.71
C LYS A 445 0.22 18.88 -19.62
N GLN A 446 0.06 17.60 -19.26
CA GLN A 446 0.48 16.46 -20.06
C GLN A 446 -0.51 16.10 -21.18
N GLY A 447 -1.65 16.82 -21.30
CA GLY A 447 -2.73 16.49 -22.24
C GLY A 447 -3.46 15.21 -21.90
N ARG A 448 -3.47 14.83 -20.63
CA ARG A 448 -4.12 13.60 -20.09
C ARG A 448 -5.40 13.94 -19.34
N VAL A 449 -6.30 12.97 -19.26
CA VAL A 449 -7.57 13.05 -18.52
C VAL A 449 -7.44 12.29 -17.23
N VAL A 450 -7.86 12.90 -16.12
CA VAL A 450 -7.96 12.21 -14.83
C VAL A 450 -9.24 11.38 -14.78
N VAL A 451 -9.12 10.12 -14.45
CA VAL A 451 -10.23 9.19 -14.20
C VAL A 451 -10.14 8.64 -12.78
N GLY A 452 -11.29 8.30 -12.20
CA GLY A 452 -11.33 7.60 -10.92
C GLY A 452 -10.94 6.13 -11.05
N ASP A 453 -11.03 5.40 -9.94
CA ASP A 453 -10.82 3.96 -9.92
C ASP A 453 -11.75 3.28 -10.93
N LEU A 454 -11.17 2.59 -11.91
CA LEU A 454 -11.91 1.90 -12.98
C LEU A 454 -12.38 0.50 -12.54
N GLU A 455 -11.91 0.03 -11.38
CA GLU A 455 -12.28 -1.25 -10.80
C GLU A 455 -12.56 -1.11 -9.28
N PRO A 456 -13.49 -0.23 -8.89
CA PRO A 456 -13.69 0.17 -7.51
C PRO A 456 -14.11 -1.00 -6.59
N SER A 457 -14.69 -2.05 -7.15
CA SER A 457 -15.03 -3.29 -6.44
C SER A 457 -13.81 -4.09 -5.97
N LYS A 458 -12.61 -3.81 -6.52
CA LYS A 458 -11.35 -4.42 -6.05
C LYS A 458 -10.78 -3.76 -4.79
N GLY A 459 -11.27 -2.57 -4.40
CA GLY A 459 -10.90 -1.87 -3.17
C GLY A 459 -9.43 -1.47 -3.08
N PHE A 460 -8.82 -1.11 -4.19
CA PHE A 460 -7.38 -0.76 -4.26
C PHE A 460 -6.97 0.32 -3.26
N TYR A 461 -7.87 1.26 -2.92
CA TYR A 461 -7.56 2.31 -1.96
C TYR A 461 -7.12 1.77 -0.59
N TYR A 462 -7.65 0.63 -0.16
CA TYR A 462 -7.39 0.02 1.14
C TYR A 462 -6.34 -1.10 1.09
N ARG A 463 -5.68 -1.29 -0.06
CA ARG A 463 -4.77 -2.43 -0.29
C ARG A 463 -3.30 -2.06 -0.35
N SER A 464 -2.95 -0.77 -0.24
CA SER A 464 -1.58 -0.31 -0.25
C SER A 464 -1.31 0.70 0.87
N ASP A 465 -0.07 1.05 1.08
CA ASP A 465 0.49 1.75 2.24
C ASP A 465 -0.13 3.12 2.56
N GLN A 466 -0.69 3.83 1.55
CA GLN A 466 -1.39 5.10 1.80
C GLN A 466 -2.52 4.95 2.80
N PHE A 467 -3.13 3.77 2.87
CA PHE A 467 -4.25 3.53 3.78
C PHE A 467 -3.84 3.64 5.25
N SER A 468 -2.68 3.14 5.62
CA SER A 468 -2.17 3.24 6.99
C SER A 468 -2.05 4.69 7.47
N LEU A 469 -1.55 5.58 6.60
CA LEU A 469 -1.42 7.00 6.93
C LEU A 469 -2.75 7.75 6.78
N ALA A 470 -3.62 7.35 5.86
CA ALA A 470 -4.97 7.89 5.75
C ALA A 470 -5.77 7.68 7.04
N LYS A 471 -5.69 6.50 7.66
CA LYS A 471 -6.33 6.18 8.95
C LYS A 471 -5.94 7.14 10.08
N VAL A 472 -4.74 7.70 10.04
CA VAL A 472 -4.26 8.71 11.00
C VAL A 472 -4.39 10.14 10.46
N GLY A 473 -5.16 10.33 9.38
CA GLY A 473 -5.61 11.60 8.88
C GLY A 473 -4.72 12.26 7.81
N VAL A 474 -3.72 11.59 7.25
CA VAL A 474 -2.84 12.17 6.22
C VAL A 474 -3.48 12.03 4.83
N PRO A 475 -3.82 13.13 4.12
CA PRO A 475 -4.34 13.06 2.75
C PRO A 475 -3.33 12.42 1.80
N ALA A 476 -3.78 11.51 0.93
CA ALA A 476 -2.91 10.74 0.07
C ALA A 476 -3.32 10.78 -1.40
N VAL A 477 -2.32 10.67 -2.28
CA VAL A 477 -2.46 10.35 -3.71
C VAL A 477 -1.88 8.98 -3.96
N TYR A 478 -2.62 8.16 -4.69
CA TYR A 478 -2.20 6.86 -5.20
C TYR A 478 -2.68 6.73 -6.65
N LEU A 479 -1.75 6.49 -7.57
CA LEU A 479 -2.04 6.36 -8.99
C LEU A 479 -1.92 4.90 -9.43
N HIS A 480 -2.82 4.50 -10.33
CA HIS A 480 -2.64 3.31 -11.16
C HIS A 480 -2.38 3.70 -12.60
N SER A 481 -1.83 2.77 -13.38
CA SER A 481 -1.66 2.93 -14.82
C SER A 481 -2.99 3.22 -15.49
N GLY A 482 -3.03 4.21 -16.38
CA GLY A 482 -4.20 4.45 -17.22
C GLY A 482 -4.48 3.27 -18.16
N HIS A 483 -5.73 3.11 -18.54
CA HIS A 483 -6.15 2.02 -19.44
C HIS A 483 -6.15 2.43 -20.92
N ALA A 484 -6.16 3.74 -21.22
CA ALA A 484 -6.22 4.27 -22.59
C ALA A 484 -4.81 4.46 -23.16
N VAL A 485 -4.08 3.37 -23.37
CA VAL A 485 -2.72 3.40 -23.93
C VAL A 485 -2.73 4.05 -25.32
N ARG A 486 -1.77 4.99 -25.56
CA ARG A 486 -1.67 5.69 -26.84
C ARG A 486 -1.33 4.70 -27.96
N ASN A 487 -1.91 4.94 -29.15
CA ASN A 487 -1.72 4.09 -30.34
C ASN A 487 -2.23 2.64 -30.20
N GLN A 488 -3.02 2.35 -29.16
CA GLN A 488 -3.72 1.08 -28.99
C GLN A 488 -5.23 1.25 -29.15
N THR A 489 -5.91 0.13 -29.42
CA THR A 489 -7.38 0.08 -29.48
C THR A 489 -7.99 0.24 -28.09
N GLU A 490 -9.24 0.68 -28.02
CA GLU A 490 -9.98 0.76 -26.78
C GLU A 490 -10.01 -0.59 -26.05
N GLY A 491 -9.81 -0.57 -24.72
CA GLY A 491 -9.78 -1.76 -23.89
C GLY A 491 -8.48 -2.58 -23.94
N TRP A 492 -7.54 -2.27 -24.83
CA TRP A 492 -6.29 -3.02 -24.95
C TRP A 492 -5.50 -2.96 -23.62
N GLY A 493 -5.31 -1.76 -23.05
CA GLY A 493 -4.55 -1.59 -21.81
C GLY A 493 -5.16 -2.38 -20.65
N LYS A 494 -6.49 -2.28 -20.46
CA LYS A 494 -7.19 -3.08 -19.44
C LYS A 494 -6.93 -4.58 -19.63
N LYS A 495 -7.01 -5.07 -20.86
CA LYS A 495 -6.76 -6.50 -21.17
C LYS A 495 -5.33 -6.91 -20.83
N GLN A 496 -4.33 -6.05 -21.12
CA GLN A 496 -2.93 -6.36 -20.80
C GLN A 496 -2.68 -6.37 -19.29
N LEU A 497 -3.21 -5.39 -18.56
CA LEU A 497 -3.08 -5.31 -17.09
C LEU A 497 -3.75 -6.52 -16.43
N GLN A 498 -4.95 -6.91 -16.88
CA GLN A 498 -5.61 -8.11 -16.35
C GLN A 498 -4.80 -9.38 -16.65
N ALA A 499 -4.29 -9.53 -17.88
CA ALA A 499 -3.46 -10.68 -18.25
C ALA A 499 -2.16 -10.73 -17.44
N TRP A 500 -1.58 -9.57 -17.13
CA TRP A 500 -0.41 -9.48 -16.26
C TRP A 500 -0.77 -9.91 -14.83
N THR A 501 -1.86 -9.39 -14.26
CA THR A 501 -2.33 -9.77 -12.93
C THR A 501 -2.57 -11.27 -12.82
N ASP A 502 -3.28 -11.86 -13.79
CA ASP A 502 -3.63 -13.28 -13.77
C ASP A 502 -2.39 -14.20 -13.82
N LYS A 503 -1.30 -13.73 -14.41
CA LYS A 503 -0.12 -14.55 -14.70
C LYS A 503 1.10 -14.22 -13.84
N HIS A 504 1.27 -12.95 -13.46
CA HIS A 504 2.53 -12.48 -12.87
C HIS A 504 2.38 -11.92 -11.45
N TYR A 505 1.19 -11.40 -11.08
CA TYR A 505 0.99 -10.81 -9.77
C TYR A 505 1.18 -11.85 -8.65
N HIS A 506 2.14 -11.59 -7.75
CA HIS A 506 2.60 -12.50 -6.70
C HIS A 506 3.06 -13.86 -7.22
N GLN A 507 3.68 -13.87 -8.40
CA GLN A 507 4.26 -15.07 -9.02
C GLN A 507 5.76 -14.87 -9.30
N ARG A 508 6.51 -15.97 -9.38
CA ARG A 508 7.95 -15.96 -9.74
C ARG A 508 8.22 -15.32 -11.09
N SER A 509 7.23 -15.25 -11.96
CA SER A 509 7.32 -14.65 -13.29
C SER A 509 7.20 -13.12 -13.30
N ASP A 510 7.01 -12.45 -12.14
CA ASP A 510 7.19 -10.99 -12.02
C ASP A 510 8.67 -10.64 -11.93
N GLN A 511 9.34 -10.74 -13.08
CA GLN A 511 10.77 -10.49 -13.25
C GLN A 511 10.99 -9.25 -14.12
N TYR A 512 12.17 -8.63 -13.97
CA TYR A 512 12.52 -7.48 -14.80
C TYR A 512 12.63 -7.87 -16.29
N ASP A 513 11.86 -7.17 -17.13
CA ASP A 513 11.90 -7.33 -18.58
C ASP A 513 12.43 -6.04 -19.24
N PRO A 514 13.60 -6.09 -19.91
CA PRO A 514 14.17 -4.92 -20.60
C PRO A 514 13.30 -4.43 -21.75
N SER A 515 12.32 -5.22 -22.22
CA SER A 515 11.42 -4.85 -23.32
C SER A 515 10.24 -3.98 -22.90
N TRP A 516 10.00 -3.75 -21.60
CA TRP A 516 8.94 -2.86 -21.12
C TRP A 516 9.05 -1.47 -21.73
N ASP A 517 7.94 -0.92 -22.16
CA ASP A 517 7.85 0.50 -22.53
C ASP A 517 7.60 1.36 -21.30
N LEU A 518 8.68 1.83 -20.68
CA LEU A 518 8.63 2.67 -19.47
C LEU A 518 8.40 4.17 -19.76
N SER A 519 8.20 4.57 -21.02
CA SER A 519 7.93 5.97 -21.33
C SER A 519 6.65 6.49 -20.66
N GLY A 520 5.64 5.61 -20.49
CA GLY A 520 4.44 5.92 -19.70
C GLY A 520 4.73 6.09 -18.22
N ALA A 521 5.61 5.25 -17.65
CA ALA A 521 6.05 5.40 -16.26
C ALA A 521 6.76 6.73 -16.02
N ILE A 522 7.57 7.19 -16.97
CA ILE A 522 8.25 8.49 -16.88
C ILE A 522 7.23 9.63 -16.85
N GLU A 523 6.18 9.59 -17.68
CA GLU A 523 5.09 10.58 -17.62
C GLU A 523 4.38 10.57 -16.26
N ASP A 524 4.08 9.39 -15.70
CA ASP A 524 3.44 9.25 -14.39
C ASP A 524 4.34 9.75 -13.25
N ILE A 525 5.64 9.43 -13.27
CA ILE A 525 6.62 9.91 -12.29
C ILE A 525 6.77 11.44 -12.36
N GLN A 526 6.80 12.03 -13.55
CA GLN A 526 6.82 13.47 -13.73
C GLN A 526 5.56 14.14 -13.18
N LEU A 527 4.39 13.53 -13.39
CA LEU A 527 3.12 14.00 -12.83
C LEU A 527 3.15 13.96 -11.30
N LEU A 528 3.50 12.81 -10.72
CA LEU A 528 3.61 12.67 -9.27
C LEU A 528 4.59 13.69 -8.68
N THR A 529 5.75 13.88 -9.34
CA THR A 529 6.76 14.87 -8.92
C THR A 529 6.17 16.28 -8.88
N GLU A 530 5.41 16.68 -9.90
CA GLU A 530 4.73 17.99 -9.89
C GLU A 530 3.72 18.10 -8.76
N VAL A 531 2.90 17.06 -8.54
CA VAL A 531 1.88 17.04 -7.48
C VAL A 531 2.52 17.18 -6.10
N GLY A 532 3.53 16.37 -5.80
CA GLY A 532 4.18 16.38 -4.49
C GLY A 532 4.94 17.68 -4.21
N LEU A 533 5.67 18.22 -5.19
CA LEU A 533 6.38 19.48 -5.02
C LEU A 533 5.42 20.68 -4.91
N ARG A 534 4.33 20.69 -5.67
CA ARG A 534 3.28 21.72 -5.50
C ARG A 534 2.57 21.63 -4.14
N ALA A 535 2.35 20.41 -3.62
CA ALA A 535 1.82 20.22 -2.29
C ALA A 535 2.79 20.73 -1.21
N ALA A 536 4.10 20.57 -1.43
CA ALA A 536 5.13 21.09 -0.53
C ALA A 536 5.25 22.63 -0.57
N ASP A 537 4.96 23.26 -1.71
CA ASP A 537 4.98 24.72 -1.87
C ASP A 537 3.63 25.39 -1.60
N ALA A 538 2.58 24.62 -1.39
CA ALA A 538 1.23 25.15 -1.18
C ALA A 538 1.17 26.07 0.06
N PRO A 539 0.35 27.14 0.06
CA PRO A 539 0.20 28.03 1.20
C PRO A 539 -0.28 27.30 2.47
N GLN A 540 -1.12 26.27 2.28
CA GLN A 540 -1.71 25.48 3.35
C GLN A 540 -1.40 23.99 3.16
N MET A 541 -1.45 23.22 4.26
CA MET A 541 -1.42 21.76 4.19
C MET A 541 -2.65 21.24 3.44
N GLN A 542 -2.50 20.07 2.83
CA GLN A 542 -3.60 19.40 2.13
C GLN A 542 -4.68 18.93 3.12
N SER A 543 -5.91 18.82 2.64
CA SER A 543 -7.07 18.45 3.43
C SER A 543 -7.88 17.34 2.77
N TRP A 544 -8.61 16.58 3.56
CA TRP A 544 -9.67 15.72 3.08
C TRP A 544 -10.88 16.55 2.61
N THR A 545 -11.64 16.02 1.70
CA THR A 545 -12.94 16.55 1.32
C THR A 545 -13.88 16.52 2.54
N GLN A 546 -14.74 17.52 2.68
CA GLN A 546 -15.69 17.57 3.78
C GLN A 546 -16.59 16.33 3.79
N GLY A 547 -16.66 15.65 4.93
CA GLY A 547 -17.42 14.43 5.13
C GLY A 547 -16.70 13.14 4.72
N ASP A 548 -15.43 13.23 4.28
CA ASP A 548 -14.62 12.03 4.04
C ASP A 548 -14.35 11.27 5.36
N GLU A 549 -14.29 9.95 5.27
CA GLU A 549 -14.10 9.04 6.42
C GLU A 549 -12.84 9.35 7.27
N PHE A 550 -11.81 9.97 6.67
CA PHE A 550 -10.55 10.32 7.36
C PHE A 550 -10.48 11.78 7.82
N GLU A 551 -11.49 12.61 7.54
CA GLU A 551 -11.50 14.03 7.91
C GLU A 551 -11.40 14.25 9.43
N ALA A 552 -12.12 13.42 10.21
CA ALA A 552 -12.10 13.51 11.68
C ALA A 552 -10.70 13.20 12.25
N ALA A 553 -10.05 12.14 11.73
CA ALA A 553 -8.69 11.78 12.12
C ALA A 553 -7.69 12.90 11.78
N ARG A 554 -7.86 13.60 10.66
CA ARG A 554 -7.04 14.76 10.27
C ARG A 554 -7.11 15.88 11.29
N LYS A 555 -8.32 16.28 11.68
CA LYS A 555 -8.54 17.35 12.66
C LYS A 555 -7.87 17.01 13.99
N GLN A 556 -8.09 15.78 14.47
CA GLN A 556 -7.47 15.29 15.70
C GLN A 556 -5.94 15.28 15.64
N ALA A 557 -5.36 14.81 14.53
CA ALA A 557 -3.90 14.75 14.36
C ALA A 557 -3.27 16.16 14.39
N ILE A 558 -3.89 17.13 13.72
CA ILE A 558 -3.41 18.53 13.72
C ILE A 558 -3.49 19.14 15.13
N GLU A 559 -4.59 18.94 15.84
CA GLU A 559 -4.76 19.42 17.22
C GLU A 559 -3.70 18.82 18.17
N GLN A 560 -3.45 17.53 18.07
CA GLN A 560 -2.42 16.83 18.85
C GLN A 560 -1.00 17.34 18.53
N ALA A 561 -0.71 17.63 17.26
CA ALA A 561 0.58 18.15 16.85
C ALA A 561 0.80 19.62 17.30
N ALA A 562 -0.26 20.41 17.40
CA ALA A 562 -0.21 21.78 17.89
C ALA A 562 -0.06 21.88 19.44
N ALA A 563 -0.50 20.84 20.16
CA ALA A 563 -0.40 20.75 21.62
C ALA A 563 0.98 20.29 22.14
N ARG A 564 1.84 19.77 21.24
CA ARG A 564 3.24 19.36 21.54
C ARG A 564 4.23 20.45 21.22
#